data_754c9c2c17c964f6d55d8fe512da9bbb
#
_entry.id   754c9c2c17c964f6d55d8fe512da9bbb
#
_cell.length_a   1.000
_cell.length_b   1.000
_cell.length_c   1.000
_cell.angle_alpha   90.00
_cell.angle_beta   90.00
_cell.angle_gamma   90.00
#
_symmetry.space_group_name_H-M   'P 1'
#
loop_
_entity.id
_entity.type
_entity.pdbx_description
1 polymer ?
#
loop_
_entity_poly.entity_id
_entity_poly.type
_entity_poly.pdbx_seq_one_letter_code
_entity_poly.pdbx_strand_id
1 'polypeptide(L)'
;MNNLKVNYFIIVVITLLATMIIGFNVRWSNTPTPQIDKIIARGELRISAVSSPLIYIDEQRQLRGFDYELAQGFATYLGVKLKIIIRPTIEQIFDDLDNRDADIAVAGLLYNKDRLDTMKTGPNYLSVTQQLVYRKGKNRPKTFNDLKGKLVVIAGSTHASTLKALSAQYPNLKWEESTDYTPSQLLEMVAEGEIDYTLEDSIAVSLQQRIHPKVAVAFDLRDEHAITWYMSRQYDDSLDAALLDFFNISNQNDLLARLTEKHFSHVESFDYFDTITFISAINNKLPDYQHLFEKYAETVDTIDWKLLAAIAWQESHWDPLATSPDRCSRNNDADQTYSHDNGN
;
A
#
# COMPACT_ATOMS: atom_id res chain seq x y z
N MET A 1 13.06 82.95 -10.96
CA MET A 1 13.42 82.11 -9.81
C MET A 1 12.35 81.08 -9.45
N ASN A 2 11.09 81.22 -9.86
CA ASN A 2 10.01 80.27 -9.50
C ASN A 2 10.06 78.94 -10.29
N ASN A 3 10.50 78.93 -11.56
CA ASN A 3 10.47 77.72 -12.38
C ASN A 3 11.52 76.65 -11.96
N LEU A 4 12.62 77.13 -11.36
CA LEU A 4 13.63 76.15 -10.89
C LEU A 4 13.19 75.37 -9.65
N LYS A 5 12.43 76.00 -8.75
CA LYS A 5 11.90 75.35 -7.55
C LYS A 5 10.77 74.32 -7.88
N VAL A 6 9.94 74.59 -8.89
CA VAL A 6 8.92 73.69 -9.37
C VAL A 6 9.51 72.43 -10.03
N ASN A 7 10.60 72.67 -10.85
CA ASN A 7 11.28 71.51 -11.47
C ASN A 7 11.96 70.58 -10.46
N TYR A 8 12.57 71.19 -9.40
CA TYR A 8 13.18 70.40 -8.31
C TYR A 8 12.13 69.58 -7.54
N PHE A 9 10.97 70.15 -7.26
CA PHE A 9 9.87 69.47 -6.59
C PHE A 9 9.33 68.31 -7.42
N ILE A 10 9.15 68.48 -8.72
CA ILE A 10 8.70 67.43 -9.65
C ILE A 10 9.73 66.29 -9.71
N ILE A 11 11.03 66.58 -9.76
CA ILE A 11 12.09 65.54 -9.76
C ILE A 11 12.06 64.74 -8.45
N VAL A 12 11.92 65.40 -7.30
CA VAL A 12 11.83 64.72 -6.00
C VAL A 12 10.60 63.83 -5.91
N VAL A 13 9.44 64.27 -6.41
CA VAL A 13 8.21 63.45 -6.43
C VAL A 13 8.36 62.25 -7.37
N ILE A 14 8.97 62.44 -8.56
CA ILE A 14 9.21 61.32 -9.50
C ILE A 14 10.19 60.28 -8.90
N THR A 15 11.27 60.75 -8.23
CA THR A 15 12.23 59.82 -7.58
C THR A 15 11.59 59.09 -6.40
N LEU A 16 10.74 59.73 -5.60
CA LEU A 16 10.00 59.10 -4.54
C LEU A 16 8.98 58.05 -5.07
N LEU A 17 8.26 58.35 -6.14
CA LEU A 17 7.39 57.43 -6.83
C LEU A 17 8.13 56.23 -7.44
N ALA A 18 9.28 56.50 -8.07
CA ALA A 18 10.15 55.46 -8.64
C ALA A 18 10.69 54.51 -7.54
N THR A 19 11.13 55.05 -6.40
CA THR A 19 11.60 54.25 -5.26
C THR A 19 10.48 53.46 -4.61
N MET A 20 9.26 54.01 -4.58
CA MET A 20 8.07 53.31 -4.07
C MET A 20 7.66 52.13 -4.98
N ILE A 21 7.71 52.33 -6.33
CA ILE A 21 7.44 51.29 -7.31
C ILE A 21 8.51 50.17 -7.26
N ILE A 22 9.78 50.52 -7.14
CA ILE A 22 10.90 49.58 -7.00
C ILE A 22 10.76 48.82 -5.68
N GLY A 23 10.45 49.48 -4.57
CA GLY A 23 10.25 48.88 -3.27
C GLY A 23 9.04 47.92 -3.25
N PHE A 24 7.98 48.25 -3.98
CA PHE A 24 6.79 47.37 -4.12
C PHE A 24 7.11 46.14 -4.97
N ASN A 25 7.85 46.30 -6.09
CA ASN A 25 8.26 45.18 -6.93
C ASN A 25 9.26 44.23 -6.22
N VAL A 26 10.20 44.79 -5.43
CA VAL A 26 11.17 43.99 -4.66
C VAL A 26 10.50 43.23 -3.53
N ARG A 27 9.40 43.74 -2.94
CA ARG A 27 8.61 43.01 -1.93
C ARG A 27 7.78 41.87 -2.52
N TRP A 28 7.35 41.99 -3.79
CA TRP A 28 6.57 40.96 -4.46
C TRP A 28 7.42 39.78 -4.98
N SER A 29 8.72 40.02 -5.20
CA SER A 29 9.65 38.98 -5.68
C SER A 29 10.20 38.08 -4.55
N ASN A 30 9.84 38.32 -3.30
CA ASN A 30 10.30 37.53 -2.14
C ASN A 30 9.25 36.57 -1.55
N THR A 31 8.17 36.29 -2.25
CA THR A 31 7.31 35.16 -1.83
C THR A 31 8.08 33.85 -2.08
N PRO A 32 8.27 33.02 -1.05
CA PRO A 32 8.95 31.75 -1.25
C PRO A 32 8.21 30.94 -2.31
N THR A 33 8.94 30.36 -3.27
CA THR A 33 8.37 29.52 -4.32
C THR A 33 7.59 28.37 -3.66
N PRO A 34 6.31 28.16 -4.03
CA PRO A 34 5.51 27.06 -3.50
C PRO A 34 6.19 25.69 -3.67
N GLN A 35 5.96 24.76 -2.75
CA GLN A 35 6.58 23.44 -2.80
C GLN A 35 6.19 22.68 -4.07
N ILE A 36 4.94 22.81 -4.49
CA ILE A 36 4.46 22.18 -5.73
C ILE A 36 5.21 22.70 -6.97
N ASP A 37 5.49 24.01 -7.04
CA ASP A 37 6.22 24.59 -8.15
C ASP A 37 7.68 24.11 -8.19
N LYS A 38 8.31 23.87 -7.04
CA LYS A 38 9.65 23.29 -6.95
C LYS A 38 9.68 21.85 -7.46
N ILE A 39 8.64 21.07 -7.16
CA ILE A 39 8.48 19.68 -7.64
C ILE A 39 8.32 19.69 -9.17
N ILE A 40 7.43 20.53 -9.70
CA ILE A 40 7.19 20.67 -11.14
C ILE A 40 8.45 21.17 -11.87
N ALA A 41 9.09 22.19 -11.35
CA ALA A 41 10.33 22.74 -11.95
C ALA A 41 11.48 21.72 -11.95
N ARG A 42 11.57 20.86 -10.92
CA ARG A 42 12.53 19.77 -10.83
C ARG A 42 12.18 18.62 -11.80
N GLY A 43 10.92 18.49 -12.20
CA GLY A 43 10.44 17.43 -13.06
C GLY A 43 10.37 16.05 -12.38
N GLU A 44 10.41 16.01 -11.05
CA GLU A 44 10.50 14.77 -10.26
C GLU A 44 9.77 14.90 -8.94
N LEU A 45 8.84 13.96 -8.66
CA LEU A 45 8.23 13.74 -7.34
C LEU A 45 9.05 12.67 -6.61
N ARG A 46 9.59 13.03 -5.44
CA ARG A 46 10.42 12.15 -4.61
C ARG A 46 9.59 11.58 -3.48
N ILE A 47 9.51 10.26 -3.43
CA ILE A 47 8.79 9.54 -2.38
C ILE A 47 9.79 8.69 -1.60
N SER A 48 9.80 8.82 -0.28
CA SER A 48 10.50 7.91 0.62
C SER A 48 9.53 6.86 1.14
N ALA A 49 9.93 5.59 1.09
CA ALA A 49 9.10 4.46 1.45
C ALA A 49 9.89 3.36 2.17
N VAL A 50 9.22 2.59 3.01
CA VAL A 50 9.71 1.30 3.55
C VAL A 50 9.02 0.19 2.76
N SER A 51 9.73 -0.90 2.48
CA SER A 51 9.13 -2.07 1.85
C SER A 51 8.01 -2.64 2.72
N SER A 52 6.81 -2.76 2.14
CA SER A 52 5.59 -3.25 2.80
C SER A 52 4.73 -4.00 1.78
N PRO A 53 3.67 -4.70 2.19
CA PRO A 53 2.75 -5.32 1.25
C PRO A 53 2.06 -4.35 0.28
N LEU A 54 2.02 -3.04 0.61
CA LEU A 54 1.45 -1.99 -0.23
C LEU A 54 2.47 -1.36 -1.20
N ILE A 55 3.78 -1.53 -0.94
CA ILE A 55 4.86 -1.09 -1.83
C ILE A 55 6.08 -1.99 -1.65
N TYR A 56 6.45 -2.75 -2.66
CA TYR A 56 7.50 -3.75 -2.61
C TYR A 56 8.25 -3.87 -3.94
N ILE A 57 9.39 -4.54 -3.90
CA ILE A 57 10.18 -4.88 -5.09
C ILE A 57 9.89 -6.34 -5.42
N ASP A 58 9.43 -6.63 -6.65
CA ASP A 58 9.15 -7.98 -7.12
C ASP A 58 10.43 -8.76 -7.49
N GLU A 59 10.27 -10.03 -7.89
CA GLU A 59 11.38 -10.90 -8.32
C GLU A 59 12.14 -10.36 -9.55
N GLN A 60 11.48 -9.56 -10.39
CA GLN A 60 12.07 -8.90 -11.55
C GLN A 60 12.73 -7.55 -11.18
N ARG A 61 12.87 -7.26 -9.90
CA ARG A 61 13.40 -6.00 -9.34
C ARG A 61 12.60 -4.76 -9.75
N GLN A 62 11.31 -4.91 -9.96
CA GLN A 62 10.40 -3.80 -10.26
C GLN A 62 9.58 -3.44 -9.03
N LEU A 63 9.35 -2.15 -8.85
CA LEU A 63 8.45 -1.65 -7.80
C LEU A 63 7.01 -1.99 -8.16
N ARG A 64 6.27 -2.51 -7.18
CA ARG A 64 4.89 -2.94 -7.26
C ARG A 64 4.13 -2.55 -6.00
N GLY A 65 2.82 -2.68 -6.08
CA GLY A 65 1.90 -2.51 -4.95
C GLY A 65 0.93 -1.38 -5.14
N PHE A 66 -0.07 -1.33 -4.27
CA PHE A 66 -1.14 -0.34 -4.29
C PHE A 66 -0.58 1.09 -4.17
N ASP A 67 0.27 1.32 -3.16
CA ASP A 67 0.87 2.62 -2.90
C ASP A 67 1.79 3.09 -4.03
N TYR A 68 2.51 2.15 -4.67
CA TYR A 68 3.32 2.47 -5.85
C TYR A 68 2.46 3.00 -7.01
N GLU A 69 1.37 2.30 -7.33
CA GLU A 69 0.51 2.69 -8.45
C GLU A 69 -0.25 4.00 -8.16
N LEU A 70 -0.67 4.20 -6.92
CA LEU A 70 -1.29 5.45 -6.49
C LEU A 70 -0.31 6.63 -6.58
N ALA A 71 0.93 6.43 -6.13
CA ALA A 71 2.01 7.43 -6.24
C ALA A 71 2.37 7.73 -7.70
N GLN A 72 2.39 6.72 -8.57
CA GLN A 72 2.59 6.90 -10.01
C GLN A 72 1.44 7.72 -10.63
N GLY A 73 0.21 7.49 -10.18
CA GLY A 73 -0.96 8.31 -10.55
C GLY A 73 -0.78 9.78 -10.18
N PHE A 74 -0.32 10.05 -8.95
CA PHE A 74 -0.07 11.42 -8.49
C PHE A 74 1.07 12.11 -9.26
N ALA A 75 2.18 11.41 -9.51
CA ALA A 75 3.27 11.94 -10.32
C ALA A 75 2.80 12.27 -11.76
N THR A 76 1.96 11.41 -12.33
CA THR A 76 1.34 11.62 -13.65
C THR A 76 0.41 12.83 -13.64
N TYR A 77 -0.40 12.99 -12.59
CA TYR A 77 -1.26 14.17 -12.39
C TYR A 77 -0.46 15.48 -12.35
N LEU A 78 0.71 15.47 -11.70
CA LEU A 78 1.62 16.61 -11.64
C LEU A 78 2.43 16.82 -12.95
N GLY A 79 2.42 15.88 -13.88
CA GLY A 79 3.23 15.92 -15.10
C GLY A 79 4.74 15.74 -14.85
N VAL A 80 5.12 15.03 -13.79
CA VAL A 80 6.51 14.79 -13.38
C VAL A 80 6.83 13.29 -13.32
N LYS A 81 8.13 12.96 -13.23
CA LYS A 81 8.56 11.57 -13.02
C LYS A 81 8.44 11.20 -11.55
N LEU A 82 8.07 9.94 -11.29
CA LEU A 82 8.11 9.37 -9.95
C LEU A 82 9.52 8.85 -9.65
N LYS A 83 10.05 9.21 -8.47
CA LYS A 83 11.27 8.63 -7.90
C LYS A 83 10.96 8.11 -6.52
N ILE A 84 11.13 6.81 -6.32
CA ILE A 84 10.96 6.17 -5.02
C ILE A 84 12.32 5.83 -4.42
N ILE A 85 12.47 6.17 -3.14
CA ILE A 85 13.64 5.90 -2.31
C ILE A 85 13.19 4.90 -1.25
N ILE A 86 13.66 3.65 -1.37
CA ILE A 86 13.35 2.62 -0.37
C ILE A 86 14.35 2.75 0.78
N ARG A 87 13.82 2.92 1.99
CA ARG A 87 14.60 2.99 3.23
C ARG A 87 14.42 1.73 4.06
N PRO A 88 15.41 1.33 4.85
CA PRO A 88 15.30 0.16 5.72
C PRO A 88 14.36 0.38 6.92
N THR A 89 14.18 1.61 7.40
CA THR A 89 13.40 1.88 8.62
C THR A 89 12.36 3.00 8.43
N ILE A 90 11.32 2.97 9.25
CA ILE A 90 10.28 4.02 9.30
C ILE A 90 10.87 5.36 9.75
N GLU A 91 11.86 5.36 10.66
CA GLU A 91 12.53 6.57 11.10
C GLU A 91 13.19 7.30 9.93
N GLN A 92 13.93 6.56 9.10
CA GLN A 92 14.64 7.15 7.96
C GLN A 92 13.72 7.77 6.91
N ILE A 93 12.50 7.26 6.72
CA ILE A 93 11.56 7.90 5.77
C ILE A 93 11.06 9.25 6.30
N PHE A 94 10.94 9.42 7.62
CA PHE A 94 10.61 10.71 8.23
C PHE A 94 11.81 11.65 8.26
N ASP A 95 13.02 11.14 8.49
CA ASP A 95 14.27 11.93 8.35
C ASP A 95 14.40 12.49 6.93
N ASP A 96 14.08 11.73 5.89
CA ASP A 96 14.07 12.20 4.51
C ASP A 96 13.12 13.39 4.30
N LEU A 97 11.95 13.39 4.97
CA LEU A 97 11.01 14.52 4.93
C LEU A 97 11.57 15.76 5.65
N ASP A 98 12.14 15.57 6.83
CA ASP A 98 12.72 16.66 7.62
C ASP A 98 13.94 17.27 6.94
N ASN A 99 14.77 16.46 6.30
CA ASN A 99 15.94 16.88 5.53
C ASN A 99 15.59 17.39 4.12
N ARG A 100 14.32 17.28 3.68
CA ARG A 100 13.84 17.63 2.33
C ARG A 100 14.48 16.79 1.23
N ASP A 101 14.87 15.56 1.55
CA ASP A 101 15.37 14.58 0.58
C ASP A 101 14.22 13.89 -0.15
N ALA A 102 13.04 13.82 0.47
CA ALA A 102 11.78 13.39 -0.11
C ALA A 102 10.69 14.47 0.04
N ASP A 103 9.69 14.40 -0.82
CA ASP A 103 8.52 15.29 -0.79
C ASP A 103 7.37 14.68 0.01
N ILE A 104 7.22 13.34 -0.07
CA ILE A 104 6.16 12.56 0.57
C ILE A 104 6.73 11.25 1.11
N ALA A 105 6.25 10.81 2.27
CA ALA A 105 6.49 9.48 2.81
C ALA A 105 5.26 8.59 2.61
N VAL A 106 5.49 7.39 2.07
CA VAL A 106 4.46 6.40 1.69
C VAL A 106 4.94 5.01 2.07
N ALA A 107 4.15 4.22 2.76
CA ALA A 107 4.45 2.82 3.04
C ALA A 107 3.28 2.08 3.73
N GLY A 108 2.03 2.42 3.40
CA GLY A 108 0.90 1.96 4.20
C GLY A 108 0.92 2.55 5.61
N LEU A 109 1.35 3.81 5.74
CA LEU A 109 1.54 4.44 7.05
C LEU A 109 0.19 4.76 7.69
N LEU A 110 -0.02 4.28 8.90
CA LEU A 110 -1.20 4.61 9.68
C LEU A 110 -1.15 6.07 10.16
N TYR A 111 -2.32 6.71 10.17
CA TYR A 111 -2.48 7.99 10.82
C TYR A 111 -2.05 7.90 12.29
N ASN A 112 -1.14 8.76 12.69
CA ASN A 112 -0.65 8.86 14.06
C ASN A 112 -0.66 10.31 14.53
N LYS A 113 -1.47 10.58 15.57
CA LYS A 113 -1.62 11.93 16.13
C LYS A 113 -0.32 12.51 16.66
N ASP A 114 0.55 11.67 17.22
CA ASP A 114 1.82 12.11 17.82
C ASP A 114 2.80 12.66 16.76
N ARG A 115 2.57 12.36 15.49
CA ARG A 115 3.40 12.88 14.39
C ARG A 115 2.94 14.23 13.84
N LEU A 116 1.75 14.68 14.20
CA LEU A 116 1.19 15.91 13.67
C LEU A 116 1.93 17.18 14.12
N ASP A 117 2.77 17.10 15.15
CA ASP A 117 3.57 18.24 15.57
C ASP A 117 4.65 18.61 14.53
N THR A 118 5.19 17.63 13.82
CA THR A 118 6.28 17.80 12.83
C THR A 118 5.83 17.52 11.41
N MET A 119 4.78 16.73 11.19
CA MET A 119 4.32 16.27 9.88
C MET A 119 2.90 16.74 9.60
N LYS A 120 2.56 16.80 8.31
CA LYS A 120 1.20 16.91 7.79
C LYS A 120 0.79 15.56 7.22
N THR A 121 -0.51 15.30 7.18
CA THR A 121 -1.07 14.10 6.55
C THR A 121 -1.87 14.47 5.31
N GLY A 122 -1.77 13.66 4.27
CA GLY A 122 -2.68 13.71 3.14
C GLY A 122 -4.07 13.15 3.48
N PRO A 123 -4.96 13.03 2.48
CA PRO A 123 -6.24 12.37 2.64
C PRO A 123 -6.10 10.90 3.07
N ASN A 124 -7.05 10.42 3.85
CA ASN A 124 -7.19 9.00 4.16
C ASN A 124 -7.69 8.26 2.92
N TYR A 125 -7.05 7.17 2.53
CA TYR A 125 -7.40 6.44 1.31
C TYR A 125 -7.74 4.97 1.53
N LEU A 126 -7.35 4.40 2.67
CA LEU A 126 -7.71 3.06 3.12
C LEU A 126 -8.00 3.09 4.62
N SER A 127 -8.81 2.15 5.09
CA SER A 127 -9.06 1.92 6.52
C SER A 127 -8.69 0.47 6.85
N VAL A 128 -7.99 0.28 7.95
CA VAL A 128 -7.52 -1.04 8.40
C VAL A 128 -7.73 -1.19 9.90
N THR A 129 -7.84 -2.44 10.35
CA THR A 129 -7.74 -2.79 11.77
C THR A 129 -6.37 -3.37 12.06
N GLN A 130 -5.87 -3.17 13.26
CA GLN A 130 -4.66 -3.85 13.71
C GLN A 130 -5.03 -5.25 14.23
N GLN A 131 -4.25 -6.24 13.84
CA GLN A 131 -4.52 -7.64 14.13
C GLN A 131 -3.34 -8.27 14.86
N LEU A 132 -3.62 -8.93 16.00
CA LEU A 132 -2.62 -9.81 16.61
C LEU A 132 -2.55 -11.10 15.80
N VAL A 133 -1.36 -11.39 15.30
CA VAL A 133 -1.07 -12.53 14.44
C VAL A 133 -0.32 -13.58 15.21
N TYR A 134 -0.67 -14.86 14.98
CA TYR A 134 -0.03 -16.03 15.56
C TYR A 134 0.09 -17.15 14.51
N ARG A 135 0.89 -18.19 14.81
CA ARG A 135 1.04 -19.34 13.94
C ARG A 135 -0.16 -20.30 14.09
N LYS A 136 -0.82 -20.61 12.99
CA LYS A 136 -1.88 -21.62 12.93
C LYS A 136 -1.38 -22.97 13.44
N GLY A 137 -2.21 -23.66 14.22
CA GLY A 137 -1.85 -24.92 14.89
C GLY A 137 -1.24 -24.75 16.27
N LYS A 138 -0.98 -23.53 16.71
CA LYS A 138 -0.67 -23.20 18.11
C LYS A 138 -1.94 -22.78 18.86
N ASN A 139 -1.86 -22.67 20.19
CA ASN A 139 -2.98 -22.16 20.98
C ASN A 139 -3.27 -20.71 20.62
N ARG A 140 -4.50 -20.44 20.17
CA ARG A 140 -4.96 -19.10 19.82
C ARG A 140 -5.13 -18.26 21.08
N PRO A 141 -4.38 -17.18 21.28
CA PRO A 141 -4.65 -16.26 22.39
C PRO A 141 -5.96 -15.50 22.15
N LYS A 142 -6.69 -15.23 23.23
CA LYS A 142 -7.96 -14.48 23.17
C LYS A 142 -7.76 -13.03 23.59
N THR A 143 -6.73 -12.75 24.37
CA THR A 143 -6.37 -11.45 24.89
C THR A 143 -4.85 -11.32 24.99
N PHE A 144 -4.34 -10.13 25.22
CA PHE A 144 -2.91 -9.91 25.48
C PHE A 144 -2.40 -10.61 26.74
N ASN A 145 -3.26 -10.94 27.70
CA ASN A 145 -2.87 -11.70 28.89
C ASN A 145 -2.57 -13.18 28.60
N ASP A 146 -3.04 -13.70 27.48
CA ASP A 146 -2.83 -15.10 27.10
C ASP A 146 -1.50 -15.34 26.37
N LEU A 147 -0.76 -14.26 26.06
CA LEU A 147 0.48 -14.35 25.29
C LEU A 147 1.55 -15.09 26.07
N LYS A 148 2.09 -16.15 25.46
CA LYS A 148 3.18 -16.95 25.98
C LYS A 148 4.24 -17.08 24.90
N GLY A 149 5.20 -16.18 24.91
CA GLY A 149 6.27 -16.19 23.91
C GLY A 149 6.63 -14.80 23.44
N LYS A 150 7.32 -14.75 22.32
CA LYS A 150 7.96 -13.58 21.76
C LYS A 150 7.00 -12.81 20.84
N LEU A 151 6.64 -11.59 21.21
CA LEU A 151 5.92 -10.61 20.40
C LEU A 151 6.92 -9.61 19.84
N VAL A 152 7.00 -9.47 18.53
CA VAL A 152 7.91 -8.54 17.86
C VAL A 152 7.11 -7.62 16.94
N VAL A 153 7.43 -6.33 16.92
CA VAL A 153 6.86 -5.33 16.02
C VAL A 153 7.96 -4.45 15.43
N ILE A 154 7.65 -3.73 14.37
CA ILE A 154 8.59 -2.79 13.76
C ILE A 154 8.77 -1.57 14.68
N ALA A 155 10.02 -1.20 14.93
CA ALA A 155 10.38 -0.01 15.71
C ALA A 155 9.85 1.27 15.06
N GLY A 156 9.35 2.20 15.87
CA GLY A 156 8.80 3.46 15.40
C GLY A 156 7.49 3.34 14.63
N SER A 157 6.89 2.15 14.54
CA SER A 157 5.59 1.93 13.91
C SER A 157 4.44 2.39 14.81
N THR A 158 3.25 2.57 14.22
CA THR A 158 2.02 2.79 14.98
C THR A 158 1.67 1.57 15.83
N HIS A 159 2.05 0.35 15.40
CA HIS A 159 1.88 -0.88 16.18
C HIS A 159 2.64 -0.82 17.51
N ALA A 160 3.89 -0.35 17.50
CA ALA A 160 4.68 -0.14 18.72
C ALA A 160 4.01 0.91 19.64
N SER A 161 3.52 2.02 19.07
CA SER A 161 2.77 3.05 19.83
C SER A 161 1.48 2.49 20.43
N THR A 162 0.75 1.64 19.71
CA THR A 162 -0.45 0.95 20.20
C THR A 162 -0.14 0.03 21.37
N LEU A 163 0.91 -0.80 21.26
CA LEU A 163 1.33 -1.68 22.37
C LEU A 163 1.76 -0.87 23.61
N LYS A 164 2.44 0.25 23.40
CA LYS A 164 2.82 1.17 24.48
C LYS A 164 1.58 1.75 25.18
N ALA A 165 0.58 2.15 24.44
CA ALA A 165 -0.69 2.64 25.01
C ALA A 165 -1.42 1.52 25.79
N LEU A 166 -1.46 0.29 25.21
CA LEU A 166 -2.09 -0.87 25.84
C LEU A 166 -1.36 -1.38 27.09
N SER A 167 -0.08 -1.06 27.30
CA SER A 167 0.68 -1.48 28.47
C SER A 167 0.08 -0.97 29.79
N ALA A 168 -0.66 0.14 29.77
CA ALA A 168 -1.41 0.64 30.94
C ALA A 168 -2.54 -0.31 31.36
N GLN A 169 -3.19 -0.96 30.38
CA GLN A 169 -4.27 -1.94 30.61
C GLN A 169 -3.73 -3.35 30.83
N TYR A 170 -2.59 -3.69 30.23
CA TYR A 170 -1.95 -5.00 30.27
C TYR A 170 -0.53 -4.90 30.85
N PRO A 171 -0.34 -4.77 32.18
CA PRO A 171 0.98 -4.50 32.79
C PRO A 171 2.04 -5.59 32.55
N ASN A 172 1.59 -6.81 32.21
CA ASN A 172 2.48 -7.94 31.91
C ASN A 172 2.79 -8.07 30.41
N LEU A 173 2.24 -7.20 29.56
CA LEU A 173 2.50 -7.21 28.12
C LEU A 173 3.96 -6.82 27.86
N LYS A 174 4.67 -7.69 27.15
CA LYS A 174 6.05 -7.48 26.74
C LYS A 174 6.15 -7.66 25.25
N TRP A 175 6.94 -6.82 24.60
CA TRP A 175 7.26 -6.91 23.17
C TRP A 175 8.69 -6.46 22.92
N GLU A 176 9.18 -6.81 21.75
CA GLU A 176 10.45 -6.32 21.22
C GLU A 176 10.16 -5.44 20.01
N GLU A 177 10.91 -4.36 19.85
CA GLU A 177 10.88 -3.51 18.67
C GLU A 177 12.12 -3.80 17.83
N SER A 178 11.92 -4.07 16.54
CA SER A 178 13.00 -4.38 15.60
C SER A 178 13.11 -3.35 14.50
N THR A 179 14.36 -3.03 14.13
CA THR A 179 14.73 -2.24 12.95
C THR A 179 15.27 -3.10 11.81
N ASP A 180 15.45 -4.42 12.05
CA ASP A 180 16.17 -5.32 11.15
C ASP A 180 15.24 -6.05 10.16
N TYR A 181 13.93 -6.02 10.43
CA TYR A 181 12.93 -6.73 9.66
C TYR A 181 11.91 -5.80 9.02
N THR A 182 11.28 -6.28 7.96
CA THR A 182 10.09 -5.66 7.36
C THR A 182 8.81 -6.29 7.94
N PRO A 183 7.61 -5.65 7.79
CA PRO A 183 6.33 -6.24 8.17
C PRO A 183 6.11 -7.63 7.57
N SER A 184 6.43 -7.82 6.30
CA SER A 184 6.30 -9.12 5.62
C SER A 184 7.20 -10.19 6.23
N GLN A 185 8.44 -9.85 6.59
CA GLN A 185 9.37 -10.76 7.24
C GLN A 185 8.90 -11.16 8.65
N LEU A 186 8.33 -10.26 9.44
CA LEU A 186 7.76 -10.61 10.74
C LEU A 186 6.58 -11.60 10.60
N LEU A 187 5.73 -11.43 9.59
CA LEU A 187 4.64 -12.36 9.31
C LEU A 187 5.17 -13.73 8.86
N GLU A 188 6.22 -13.78 8.05
CA GLU A 188 6.92 -15.01 7.66
C GLU A 188 7.54 -15.70 8.88
N MET A 189 8.24 -14.97 9.75
CA MET A 189 8.84 -15.50 11.00
C MET A 189 7.77 -16.10 11.93
N VAL A 190 6.57 -15.51 12.01
CA VAL A 190 5.41 -16.13 12.70
C VAL A 190 5.01 -17.43 12.03
N ALA A 191 4.90 -17.46 10.68
CA ALA A 191 4.54 -18.66 9.93
C ALA A 191 5.55 -19.80 10.14
N GLU A 192 6.83 -19.48 10.21
CA GLU A 192 7.90 -20.46 10.46
C GLU A 192 8.07 -20.80 11.95
N GLY A 193 7.57 -19.95 12.86
CA GLY A 193 7.61 -20.16 14.31
C GLY A 193 8.93 -19.69 14.94
N GLU A 194 9.63 -18.77 14.32
CA GLU A 194 10.81 -18.11 14.84
C GLU A 194 10.43 -17.07 15.90
N ILE A 195 9.26 -16.44 15.73
CA ILE A 195 8.58 -15.63 16.73
C ILE A 195 7.16 -16.16 16.94
N ASP A 196 6.57 -15.88 18.09
CA ASP A 196 5.25 -16.41 18.41
C ASP A 196 4.13 -15.48 17.91
N TYR A 197 4.37 -14.16 17.95
CA TYR A 197 3.36 -13.15 17.62
C TYR A 197 3.97 -11.94 16.93
N THR A 198 3.15 -11.29 16.12
CA THR A 198 3.36 -9.90 15.68
C THR A 198 2.02 -9.16 15.68
N LEU A 199 2.06 -7.83 15.63
CA LEU A 199 0.88 -6.98 15.45
C LEU A 199 1.03 -6.31 14.10
N GLU A 200 0.05 -6.51 13.20
CA GLU A 200 0.08 -6.00 11.84
C GLU A 200 -1.31 -5.57 11.35
N ASP A 201 -1.35 -4.84 10.25
CA ASP A 201 -2.58 -4.34 9.66
C ASP A 201 -3.33 -5.44 8.90
N SER A 202 -4.66 -5.41 8.96
CA SER A 202 -5.54 -6.42 8.35
C SER A 202 -5.26 -6.65 6.86
N ILE A 203 -4.94 -5.61 6.08
CA ILE A 203 -4.55 -5.74 4.67
C ILE A 203 -3.22 -6.49 4.54
N ALA A 204 -2.20 -6.13 5.32
CA ALA A 204 -0.90 -6.79 5.29
C ALA A 204 -1.02 -8.26 5.66
N VAL A 205 -1.79 -8.58 6.71
CA VAL A 205 -2.07 -9.95 7.14
C VAL A 205 -2.77 -10.74 6.03
N SER A 206 -3.83 -10.19 5.46
CA SER A 206 -4.62 -10.86 4.41
C SER A 206 -3.79 -11.15 3.15
N LEU A 207 -2.94 -10.22 2.72
CA LEU A 207 -2.05 -10.42 1.59
C LEU A 207 -1.01 -11.52 1.90
N GLN A 208 -0.48 -11.53 3.12
CA GLN A 208 0.57 -12.47 3.52
C GLN A 208 0.03 -13.87 3.80
N GLN A 209 -1.23 -14.02 4.22
CA GLN A 209 -1.88 -15.31 4.40
C GLN A 209 -1.95 -16.14 3.12
N ARG A 210 -1.95 -15.51 1.95
CA ARG A 210 -1.91 -16.19 0.64
C ARG A 210 -0.58 -16.88 0.38
N ILE A 211 0.52 -16.28 0.86
CA ILE A 211 1.88 -16.79 0.67
C ILE A 211 2.24 -17.72 1.81
N HIS A 212 1.81 -17.37 3.04
CA HIS A 212 2.09 -18.08 4.27
C HIS A 212 0.79 -18.52 4.98
N PRO A 213 0.17 -19.63 4.57
CA PRO A 213 -1.13 -20.08 5.11
C PRO A 213 -1.12 -20.44 6.60
N LYS A 214 0.07 -20.54 7.20
CA LYS A 214 0.21 -20.74 8.65
C LYS A 214 0.05 -19.44 9.45
N VAL A 215 0.04 -18.27 8.80
CA VAL A 215 -0.30 -16.99 9.42
C VAL A 215 -1.79 -17.00 9.77
N ALA A 216 -2.12 -16.71 11.02
CA ALA A 216 -3.50 -16.68 11.47
C ALA A 216 -3.76 -15.49 12.41
N VAL A 217 -4.96 -14.94 12.35
CA VAL A 217 -5.39 -13.85 13.23
C VAL A 217 -5.88 -14.41 14.56
N ALA A 218 -5.25 -13.95 15.64
CA ALA A 218 -5.68 -14.28 17.00
C ALA A 218 -6.94 -13.48 17.35
N PHE A 219 -6.86 -12.17 17.24
CA PHE A 219 -7.98 -11.23 17.42
C PHE A 219 -7.65 -9.88 16.78
N ASP A 220 -8.70 -9.13 16.47
CA ASP A 220 -8.61 -7.76 15.98
C ASP A 220 -8.60 -6.77 17.14
N LEU A 221 -7.82 -5.71 17.02
CA LEU A 221 -7.99 -4.53 17.84
C LEU A 221 -9.19 -3.75 17.28
N ARG A 222 -10.07 -3.27 18.16
CA ARG A 222 -11.39 -2.73 17.75
C ARG A 222 -11.34 -1.43 16.96
N ASP A 223 -10.25 -0.68 17.08
CA ASP A 223 -10.15 0.63 16.46
C ASP A 223 -9.71 0.50 15.00
N GLU A 224 -10.45 1.15 14.11
CA GLU A 224 -10.05 1.33 12.73
C GLU A 224 -9.02 2.46 12.62
N HIS A 225 -8.00 2.22 11.84
CA HIS A 225 -6.93 3.18 11.57
C HIS A 225 -6.92 3.54 10.09
N ALA A 226 -6.84 4.83 9.82
CA ALA A 226 -6.71 5.34 8.46
C ALA A 226 -5.25 5.22 7.98
N ILE A 227 -5.07 4.79 6.74
CA ILE A 227 -3.80 4.88 6.03
C ILE A 227 -3.75 6.21 5.29
N THR A 228 -2.62 6.91 5.42
CA THR A 228 -2.39 8.23 4.84
C THR A 228 -0.93 8.41 4.42
N TRP A 229 -0.68 9.35 3.54
CA TRP A 229 0.66 9.80 3.22
C TRP A 229 1.10 10.93 4.15
N TYR A 230 2.40 11.02 4.42
CA TYR A 230 2.96 12.07 5.25
C TYR A 230 3.82 13.03 4.44
N MET A 231 3.79 14.31 4.84
CA MET A 231 4.58 15.40 4.26
C MET A 231 5.20 16.22 5.39
N SER A 232 6.33 16.88 5.12
CA SER A 232 6.95 17.77 6.10
C SER A 232 6.06 18.97 6.40
N ARG A 233 5.89 19.28 7.68
CA ARG A 233 5.18 20.50 8.12
C ARG A 233 5.93 21.80 7.75
N GLN A 234 7.20 21.70 7.40
CA GLN A 234 8.00 22.83 6.97
C GLN A 234 7.65 23.32 5.56
N TYR A 235 6.85 22.54 4.78
CA TYR A 235 6.35 22.96 3.48
C TYR A 235 5.13 23.86 3.62
N ASP A 236 4.91 24.71 2.60
CA ASP A 236 3.64 25.41 2.44
C ASP A 236 2.50 24.43 2.11
N ASP A 237 1.26 24.93 2.01
CA ASP A 237 0.07 24.09 1.79
C ASP A 237 -0.16 23.75 0.31
N SER A 238 0.76 24.11 -0.61
CA SER A 238 0.57 23.91 -2.05
C SER A 238 0.58 22.44 -2.44
N LEU A 239 1.45 21.62 -1.80
CA LEU A 239 1.51 20.18 -2.03
C LEU A 239 0.28 19.48 -1.43
N ASP A 240 -0.18 19.93 -0.26
CA ASP A 240 -1.39 19.43 0.40
C ASP A 240 -2.62 19.66 -0.50
N ALA A 241 -2.76 20.88 -1.05
CA ALA A 241 -3.85 21.24 -1.95
C ALA A 241 -3.84 20.38 -3.23
N ALA A 242 -2.67 20.21 -3.85
CA ALA A 242 -2.52 19.37 -5.05
C ALA A 242 -2.85 17.89 -4.76
N LEU A 243 -2.46 17.40 -3.60
CA LEU A 243 -2.76 16.03 -3.18
C LEU A 243 -4.26 15.84 -2.95
N LEU A 244 -4.92 16.79 -2.29
CA LEU A 244 -6.37 16.78 -2.07
C LEU A 244 -7.13 16.77 -3.41
N ASP A 245 -6.74 17.62 -4.37
CA ASP A 245 -7.33 17.67 -5.71
C ASP A 245 -7.15 16.33 -6.45
N PHE A 246 -5.94 15.76 -6.39
CA PHE A 246 -5.67 14.45 -6.99
C PHE A 246 -6.58 13.36 -6.43
N PHE A 247 -6.75 13.29 -5.10
CA PHE A 247 -7.63 12.29 -4.47
C PHE A 247 -9.10 12.51 -4.84
N ASN A 248 -9.56 13.76 -4.93
CA ASN A 248 -10.90 14.08 -5.39
C ASN A 248 -11.14 13.60 -6.82
N ILE A 249 -10.21 13.86 -7.73
CA ILE A 249 -10.26 13.40 -9.13
C ILE A 249 -10.18 11.86 -9.19
N SER A 250 -9.33 11.25 -8.38
CA SER A 250 -9.15 9.79 -8.31
C SER A 250 -10.41 9.07 -7.83
N ASN A 251 -11.18 9.69 -6.94
CA ASN A 251 -12.50 9.18 -6.53
C ASN A 251 -13.54 9.34 -7.65
N GLN A 252 -13.55 10.47 -8.36
CA GLN A 252 -14.52 10.73 -9.44
C GLN A 252 -14.31 9.84 -10.67
N ASN A 253 -13.08 9.44 -10.96
CA ASN A 253 -12.72 8.59 -12.11
C ASN A 253 -12.50 7.11 -11.74
N ASP A 254 -12.94 6.70 -10.55
CA ASP A 254 -12.84 5.34 -10.01
C ASP A 254 -11.41 4.78 -9.92
N LEU A 255 -10.38 5.63 -9.93
CA LEU A 255 -8.99 5.15 -9.83
C LEU A 255 -8.76 4.39 -8.52
N LEU A 256 -9.18 4.96 -7.37
CA LEU A 256 -9.03 4.31 -6.07
C LEU A 256 -9.82 2.99 -6.02
N ALA A 257 -11.06 2.97 -6.53
CA ALA A 257 -11.88 1.76 -6.57
C ALA A 257 -11.21 0.66 -7.42
N ARG A 258 -10.70 1.01 -8.61
CA ARG A 258 -9.97 0.05 -9.48
C ARG A 258 -8.68 -0.47 -8.85
N LEU A 259 -7.92 0.40 -8.16
CA LEU A 259 -6.70 -0.03 -7.45
C LEU A 259 -7.06 -0.94 -6.27
N THR A 260 -8.11 -0.60 -5.51
CA THR A 260 -8.61 -1.43 -4.41
C THR A 260 -9.05 -2.80 -4.92
N GLU A 261 -9.84 -2.83 -5.97
CA GLU A 261 -10.25 -4.08 -6.60
C GLU A 261 -9.05 -4.89 -7.11
N LYS A 262 -8.14 -4.26 -7.85
CA LYS A 262 -6.95 -4.92 -8.38
C LYS A 262 -6.08 -5.58 -7.30
N HIS A 263 -5.87 -4.90 -6.20
CA HIS A 263 -4.94 -5.35 -5.16
C HIS A 263 -5.61 -6.15 -4.04
N PHE A 264 -6.91 -5.92 -3.77
CA PHE A 264 -7.58 -6.43 -2.57
C PHE A 264 -8.88 -7.19 -2.84
N SER A 265 -9.45 -7.21 -4.07
CA SER A 265 -10.75 -7.87 -4.36
C SER A 265 -10.81 -9.35 -3.96
N HIS A 266 -9.68 -10.01 -3.85
CA HIS A 266 -9.59 -11.42 -3.49
C HIS A 266 -9.26 -11.64 -2.00
N VAL A 267 -9.23 -10.58 -1.19
CA VAL A 267 -8.86 -10.66 0.25
C VAL A 267 -10.01 -11.25 1.08
N GLU A 268 -11.26 -11.04 0.67
CA GLU A 268 -12.45 -11.48 1.41
C GLU A 268 -12.71 -13.00 1.36
N SER A 269 -12.12 -13.73 0.41
CA SER A 269 -12.39 -15.15 0.17
C SER A 269 -11.16 -16.06 0.38
N PHE A 270 -10.34 -15.79 1.40
CA PHE A 270 -9.19 -16.64 1.70
C PHE A 270 -9.66 -18.00 2.24
N ASP A 271 -9.51 -19.07 1.45
CA ASP A 271 -9.64 -20.44 1.90
C ASP A 271 -8.26 -21.05 2.20
N TYR A 272 -8.03 -21.28 3.50
CA TYR A 272 -6.80 -21.89 3.98
C TYR A 272 -6.54 -23.29 3.37
N PHE A 273 -7.60 -24.08 3.20
CA PHE A 273 -7.45 -25.44 2.66
C PHE A 273 -7.08 -25.40 1.19
N ASP A 274 -7.68 -24.52 0.41
CA ASP A 274 -7.35 -24.32 -1.01
C ASP A 274 -5.91 -23.84 -1.19
N THR A 275 -5.45 -22.91 -0.34
CA THR A 275 -4.08 -22.39 -0.41
C THR A 275 -3.04 -23.45 -0.03
N ILE A 276 -3.27 -24.25 1.03
CA ILE A 276 -2.35 -25.36 1.39
C ILE A 276 -2.33 -26.41 0.29
N THR A 277 -3.50 -26.73 -0.27
CA THR A 277 -3.62 -27.70 -1.36
C THR A 277 -2.86 -27.22 -2.59
N PHE A 278 -2.96 -25.93 -2.92
CA PHE A 278 -2.23 -25.32 -4.01
C PHE A 278 -0.71 -25.33 -3.80
N ILE A 279 -0.21 -24.89 -2.63
CA ILE A 279 1.22 -24.90 -2.31
C ILE A 279 1.77 -26.34 -2.31
N SER A 280 1.01 -27.29 -1.76
CA SER A 280 1.38 -28.70 -1.82
C SER A 280 1.47 -29.21 -3.27
N ALA A 281 0.53 -28.80 -4.12
CA ALA A 281 0.51 -29.17 -5.52
C ALA A 281 1.65 -28.54 -6.32
N ILE A 282 2.03 -27.28 -6.02
CA ILE A 282 3.24 -26.66 -6.60
C ILE A 282 4.49 -27.50 -6.35
N ASN A 283 4.64 -28.05 -5.14
CA ASN A 283 5.81 -28.84 -4.79
C ASN A 283 5.75 -30.27 -5.32
N ASN A 284 4.56 -30.86 -5.43
CA ASN A 284 4.41 -32.30 -5.66
C ASN A 284 3.83 -32.66 -7.04
N LYS A 285 3.03 -31.78 -7.67
CA LYS A 285 2.36 -32.04 -8.96
C LYS A 285 2.91 -31.15 -10.09
N LEU A 286 3.18 -29.86 -9.81
CA LEU A 286 3.62 -28.94 -10.87
C LEU A 286 4.88 -29.40 -11.61
N PRO A 287 5.90 -30.03 -10.97
CA PRO A 287 7.06 -30.51 -11.69
C PRO A 287 6.73 -31.46 -12.84
N ASP A 288 5.67 -32.29 -12.69
CA ASP A 288 5.26 -33.24 -13.71
C ASP A 288 4.60 -32.57 -14.93
N TYR A 289 4.02 -31.39 -14.75
CA TYR A 289 3.26 -30.66 -15.77
C TYR A 289 3.97 -29.39 -16.28
N GLN A 290 5.01 -28.93 -15.61
CA GLN A 290 5.69 -27.67 -15.92
C GLN A 290 6.14 -27.59 -17.38
N HIS A 291 6.74 -28.67 -17.89
CA HIS A 291 7.21 -28.71 -19.27
C HIS A 291 6.06 -28.58 -20.32
N LEU A 292 4.84 -28.98 -19.95
CA LEU A 292 3.66 -28.77 -20.80
C LEU A 292 3.23 -27.31 -20.79
N PHE A 293 3.19 -26.69 -19.61
CA PHE A 293 2.84 -25.27 -19.51
C PHE A 293 3.84 -24.38 -20.24
N GLU A 294 5.14 -24.64 -20.10
CA GLU A 294 6.21 -23.93 -20.82
C GLU A 294 6.02 -24.09 -22.33
N LYS A 295 5.87 -25.33 -22.82
CA LYS A 295 5.67 -25.61 -24.24
C LYS A 295 4.46 -24.91 -24.85
N TYR A 296 3.31 -24.89 -24.13
CA TYR A 296 2.10 -24.27 -24.67
C TYR A 296 2.10 -22.76 -24.48
N ALA A 297 2.74 -22.20 -23.47
CA ALA A 297 2.93 -20.77 -23.34
C ALA A 297 3.77 -20.18 -24.49
N GLU A 298 4.79 -20.90 -24.99
CA GLU A 298 5.58 -20.49 -26.16
C GLU A 298 4.75 -20.34 -27.44
N THR A 299 3.57 -20.98 -27.51
CA THR A 299 2.68 -20.87 -28.67
C THR A 299 1.83 -19.60 -28.68
N VAL A 300 1.87 -18.82 -27.58
CA VAL A 300 1.06 -17.61 -27.40
C VAL A 300 1.98 -16.50 -26.88
N ASP A 301 2.38 -15.57 -27.72
CA ASP A 301 3.37 -14.51 -27.47
C ASP A 301 3.14 -13.62 -26.23
N THR A 302 2.05 -13.78 -25.50
CA THR A 302 1.64 -12.88 -24.40
C THR A 302 1.36 -13.57 -23.08
N ILE A 303 1.51 -14.89 -22.96
CA ILE A 303 1.16 -15.63 -21.75
C ILE A 303 2.41 -16.23 -21.11
N ASP A 304 2.69 -15.84 -19.85
CA ASP A 304 3.66 -16.51 -19.02
C ASP A 304 3.15 -17.94 -18.67
N TRP A 305 4.01 -18.95 -18.76
CA TRP A 305 3.66 -20.32 -18.41
C TRP A 305 3.12 -20.48 -16.98
N LYS A 306 3.57 -19.63 -16.03
CA LYS A 306 3.05 -19.60 -14.65
C LYS A 306 1.59 -19.16 -14.60
N LEU A 307 1.20 -18.19 -15.44
CA LEU A 307 -0.19 -17.77 -15.56
C LEU A 307 -1.04 -18.90 -16.16
N LEU A 308 -0.55 -19.60 -17.19
CA LEU A 308 -1.23 -20.74 -17.76
C LEU A 308 -1.42 -21.86 -16.74
N ALA A 309 -0.37 -22.14 -15.94
CA ALA A 309 -0.44 -23.13 -14.86
C ALA A 309 -1.44 -22.72 -13.77
N ALA A 310 -1.49 -21.43 -13.40
CA ALA A 310 -2.45 -20.91 -12.41
C ALA A 310 -3.92 -21.03 -12.90
N ILE A 311 -4.19 -20.71 -14.15
CA ILE A 311 -5.51 -20.90 -14.77
C ILE A 311 -5.91 -22.38 -14.76
N ALA A 312 -5.00 -23.28 -15.17
CA ALA A 312 -5.25 -24.71 -15.18
C ALA A 312 -5.50 -25.28 -13.76
N TRP A 313 -4.83 -24.70 -12.73
CA TRP A 313 -5.14 -25.03 -11.35
C TRP A 313 -6.55 -24.61 -10.97
N GLN A 314 -6.95 -23.40 -11.28
CA GLN A 314 -8.29 -22.89 -10.96
C GLN A 314 -9.40 -23.72 -11.61
N GLU A 315 -9.16 -24.22 -12.82
CA GLU A 315 -10.14 -25.02 -13.57
C GLU A 315 -10.23 -26.49 -13.14
N SER A 316 -9.12 -27.11 -12.75
CA SER A 316 -9.07 -28.55 -12.56
C SER A 316 -8.18 -29.04 -11.40
N HIS A 317 -7.53 -28.17 -10.64
CA HIS A 317 -6.49 -28.52 -9.66
C HIS A 317 -5.39 -29.42 -10.27
N TRP A 318 -5.08 -29.21 -11.57
CA TRP A 318 -4.19 -30.04 -12.40
C TRP A 318 -4.63 -31.51 -12.39
N ASP A 319 -5.91 -31.78 -12.41
CA ASP A 319 -6.44 -33.12 -12.59
C ASP A 319 -6.79 -33.34 -14.09
N PRO A 320 -6.05 -34.21 -14.82
CA PRO A 320 -6.31 -34.46 -16.22
C PRO A 320 -7.65 -35.18 -16.48
N LEU A 321 -8.27 -35.73 -15.42
CA LEU A 321 -9.56 -36.43 -15.50
C LEU A 321 -10.73 -35.57 -15.01
N ALA A 322 -10.49 -34.30 -14.66
CA ALA A 322 -11.55 -33.41 -14.23
C ALA A 322 -12.61 -33.24 -15.32
N THR A 323 -13.87 -33.43 -14.98
CA THR A 323 -15.02 -33.26 -15.86
C THR A 323 -15.83 -32.05 -15.41
N SER A 324 -16.23 -31.19 -16.38
CA SER A 324 -17.10 -30.07 -16.07
C SER A 324 -18.48 -30.55 -15.58
N PRO A 325 -19.02 -30.01 -14.48
CA PRO A 325 -20.34 -30.32 -13.97
C PRO A 325 -21.45 -30.12 -15.02
N ASP A 326 -21.28 -29.22 -15.97
CA ASP A 326 -22.26 -28.91 -17.01
C ASP A 326 -22.42 -30.01 -18.09
N ARG A 327 -21.52 -30.98 -18.15
CA ARG A 327 -21.70 -32.11 -19.08
C ARG A 327 -22.66 -33.19 -18.56
N CYS A 328 -22.89 -33.27 -17.24
CA CYS A 328 -23.84 -34.22 -16.67
C CYS A 328 -25.31 -33.80 -16.80
N SER A 329 -25.62 -32.52 -16.95
CA SER A 329 -27.01 -32.04 -17.08
C SER A 329 -27.58 -32.18 -18.51
N ARG A 330 -26.75 -32.28 -19.58
CA ARG A 330 -27.23 -32.44 -20.94
C ARG A 330 -27.53 -33.90 -21.35
N ASN A 331 -27.03 -34.87 -20.63
CA ASN A 331 -27.31 -36.28 -20.95
C ASN A 331 -28.55 -36.82 -20.24
N ASN A 332 -29.09 -36.13 -19.22
CA ASN A 332 -30.34 -36.59 -18.53
C ASN A 332 -31.61 -36.05 -19.18
N ASP A 333 -31.55 -35.05 -20.06
CA ASP A 333 -32.73 -34.50 -20.76
C ASP A 333 -33.02 -35.19 -22.12
N ALA A 334 -32.14 -36.08 -22.60
CA ALA A 334 -32.31 -36.77 -23.88
C ALA A 334 -33.06 -38.12 -23.79
N ASP A 335 -33.33 -38.64 -22.57
CA ASP A 335 -33.90 -39.99 -22.39
C ASP A 335 -35.36 -40.02 -21.89
N GLN A 336 -36.07 -38.87 -21.84
CA GLN A 336 -37.46 -38.79 -21.38
C GLN A 336 -38.49 -38.43 -22.47
N THR A 337 -38.17 -38.46 -23.76
CA THR A 337 -39.14 -38.14 -24.81
C THR A 337 -39.43 -39.27 -25.82
N TYR A 338 -39.25 -40.54 -25.42
CA TYR A 338 -39.78 -41.68 -26.27
C TYR A 338 -40.40 -42.75 -25.38
N SER A 339 -41.61 -42.52 -24.89
CA SER A 339 -42.61 -43.58 -24.65
C SER A 339 -43.95 -42.94 -24.23
N HIS A 340 -44.77 -42.60 -25.25
CA HIS A 340 -46.23 -42.65 -25.22
C HIS A 340 -46.76 -42.24 -26.60
N ASP A 341 -46.80 -43.19 -27.46
CA ASP A 341 -47.90 -43.31 -28.41
C ASP A 341 -47.87 -44.72 -29.04
N ASN A 342 -48.73 -45.58 -28.57
CA ASN A 342 -49.39 -46.63 -29.35
C ASN A 342 -50.39 -47.39 -28.46
N GLY A 343 -51.65 -47.28 -28.80
CA GLY A 343 -52.60 -48.33 -28.54
C GLY A 343 -53.96 -47.96 -27.96
N ASN A 344 -54.93 -47.80 -28.87
CA ASN A 344 -56.38 -47.83 -28.82
C ASN A 344 -57.14 -46.65 -28.32
#